data_0c8fda2435a08605595ea0bcc7662c7b
#
_entry.id   0c8fda2435a08605595ea0bcc7662c7b
#
_cell.length_a   1.000
_cell.length_b   1.000
_cell.length_c   1.000
_cell.angle_alpha   90.00
_cell.angle_beta   90.00
_cell.angle_gamma   90.00
#
_symmetry.space_group_name_H-M   'P 1'
#
loop_
_entity.id
_entity.type
_entity.pdbx_description
1 polymer ?
#
loop_
_entity_poly.entity_id
_entity_poly.type
_entity_poly.pdbx_seq_one_letter_code
_entity_poly.pdbx_strand_id
1 'polypeptide(L)'
;RGQRDWREQVDIGAEREAMPRDPLSPAWHRLRGPNQWPAALPGMRGVILRYQAAASALAIRMLEAFAQALGQAPNVFEQIYTPEPHYLLKIIRYPGRDRTQTDQGVGAHKDSGFLTVLLQDDQPGLQVEHDGGWIDAPPVSGSFVINVGEVLELASNGYLRANVHRVITPPAGSERLSVPFFFGARLDATVPVLHLPPELAARTRGLTVDPLNPLFHDVGRNHMKSRLRSHPDVALRHHADLLDAQQLEAAQAQA
;
A
#
# COMPACT_ATOMS: atom_id res chain seq x y z
N ARG A 1 -12.56 -13.82 1.15
CA ARG A 1 -11.16 -14.04 0.72
C ARG A 1 -11.13 -15.33 -0.12
N GLY A 2 -10.43 -15.34 -1.28
CA GLY A 2 -10.32 -16.52 -2.16
C GLY A 2 -10.75 -16.29 -3.61
N GLN A 3 -11.35 -15.15 -3.94
CA GLN A 3 -11.60 -14.79 -5.33
C GLN A 3 -10.35 -14.11 -5.92
N ARG A 4 -10.05 -14.42 -7.18
CA ARG A 4 -8.93 -13.84 -7.91
C ARG A 4 -9.23 -12.38 -8.26
N ASP A 5 -8.23 -11.50 -8.09
CA ASP A 5 -8.25 -10.13 -8.62
C ASP A 5 -8.07 -10.14 -10.15
N TRP A 6 -8.90 -9.36 -10.84
CA TRP A 6 -8.82 -9.20 -12.30
C TRP A 6 -8.15 -7.88 -12.65
N ARG A 7 -6.83 -7.92 -12.69
CA ARG A 7 -5.99 -6.76 -13.03
C ARG A 7 -4.68 -7.19 -13.64
N GLU A 8 -4.10 -6.31 -14.45
CA GLU A 8 -2.72 -6.34 -14.89
C GLU A 8 -1.99 -5.18 -14.20
N GLN A 9 -0.75 -5.37 -13.77
CA GLN A 9 -0.04 -4.31 -13.07
C GLN A 9 1.46 -4.34 -13.32
N VAL A 10 2.08 -3.16 -13.21
CA VAL A 10 3.52 -2.97 -13.09
C VAL A 10 3.80 -2.32 -11.75
N ASP A 11 4.68 -2.94 -10.97
CA ASP A 11 5.14 -2.44 -9.67
C ASP A 11 6.51 -1.77 -9.85
N ILE A 12 6.65 -0.52 -9.43
CA ILE A 12 7.87 0.28 -9.56
C ILE A 12 8.22 0.87 -8.18
N GLY A 13 9.28 0.37 -7.57
CA GLY A 13 9.78 0.86 -6.29
C GLY A 13 10.67 2.10 -6.43
N ALA A 14 11.28 2.53 -5.31
CA ALA A 14 12.38 3.48 -5.36
C ALA A 14 13.54 2.88 -6.17
N GLU A 15 14.19 3.70 -6.99
CA GLU A 15 15.35 3.27 -7.77
C GLU A 15 16.53 3.02 -6.83
N ARG A 16 16.93 1.78 -6.66
CA ARG A 16 17.94 1.37 -5.67
C ARG A 16 18.72 0.16 -6.15
N GLU A 17 19.95 0.06 -5.66
CA GLU A 17 20.75 -1.15 -5.80
C GLU A 17 20.18 -2.29 -4.94
N ALA A 18 20.45 -3.52 -5.38
CA ALA A 18 20.14 -4.71 -4.59
C ALA A 18 20.96 -4.72 -3.29
N MET A 19 20.31 -5.10 -2.20
CA MET A 19 21.02 -5.26 -0.92
C MET A 19 21.70 -6.63 -0.84
N PRO A 20 22.83 -6.71 -0.13
CA PRO A 20 23.46 -7.99 0.18
C PRO A 20 22.48 -8.94 0.86
N ARG A 21 22.57 -10.22 0.52
CA ARG A 21 21.77 -11.29 1.08
C ARG A 21 22.69 -12.24 1.85
N ASP A 22 22.70 -12.10 3.14
CA ASP A 22 23.37 -13.05 4.04
C ASP A 22 22.36 -13.60 5.06
N PRO A 23 22.67 -14.72 5.74
CA PRO A 23 21.73 -15.34 6.69
C PRO A 23 21.29 -14.45 7.86
N LEU A 24 22.08 -13.40 8.18
CA LEU A 24 21.79 -12.46 9.27
C LEU A 24 21.06 -11.20 8.78
N SER A 25 20.95 -11.02 7.47
CA SER A 25 20.24 -9.86 6.90
C SER A 25 18.74 -9.94 7.18
N PRO A 26 18.09 -8.80 7.51
CA PRO A 26 16.64 -8.73 7.62
C PRO A 26 15.95 -9.24 6.36
N ALA A 27 14.86 -10.00 6.51
CA ALA A 27 14.17 -10.64 5.39
C ALA A 27 13.73 -9.64 4.29
N TRP A 28 13.38 -8.41 4.67
CA TRP A 28 12.96 -7.37 3.73
C TRP A 28 14.09 -6.86 2.79
N HIS A 29 15.38 -7.16 3.08
CA HIS A 29 16.49 -6.89 2.14
C HIS A 29 16.26 -7.56 0.79
N ARG A 30 15.57 -8.71 0.77
CA ARG A 30 15.24 -9.47 -0.45
C ARG A 30 14.29 -8.73 -1.37
N LEU A 31 13.57 -7.72 -0.86
CA LEU A 31 12.60 -6.92 -1.61
C LEU A 31 13.20 -5.65 -2.22
N ARG A 32 14.50 -5.39 -2.01
CA ARG A 32 15.20 -4.22 -2.56
C ARG A 32 16.05 -4.61 -3.76
N GLY A 33 15.95 -3.82 -4.81
CA GLY A 33 16.71 -3.99 -6.03
C GLY A 33 16.31 -2.97 -7.09
N PRO A 34 17.01 -2.95 -8.24
CA PRO A 34 16.72 -2.05 -9.34
C PRO A 34 15.37 -2.39 -10.00
N ASN A 35 14.70 -1.37 -10.51
CA ASN A 35 13.48 -1.56 -11.30
C ASN A 35 13.79 -2.18 -12.66
N GLN A 36 12.83 -2.91 -13.21
CA GLN A 36 12.90 -3.48 -14.56
C GLN A 36 12.27 -2.48 -15.55
N TRP A 37 13.10 -1.77 -16.30
CA TRP A 37 12.65 -0.80 -17.28
C TRP A 37 12.52 -1.41 -18.67
N PRO A 38 11.36 -1.29 -19.35
CA PRO A 38 11.16 -1.89 -20.67
C PRO A 38 11.99 -1.14 -21.73
N ALA A 39 12.80 -1.86 -22.47
CA ALA A 39 13.62 -1.28 -23.56
C ALA A 39 12.77 -0.61 -24.65
N ALA A 40 11.53 -1.09 -24.86
CA ALA A 40 10.60 -0.53 -25.83
C ALA A 40 10.05 0.86 -25.44
N LEU A 41 10.20 1.30 -24.18
CA LEU A 41 9.72 2.56 -23.66
C LEU A 41 10.84 3.35 -22.96
N PRO A 42 11.88 3.81 -23.67
CA PRO A 42 13.07 4.42 -23.07
C PRO A 42 12.78 5.69 -22.26
N GLY A 43 11.70 6.42 -22.57
CA GLY A 43 11.26 7.60 -21.82
C GLY A 43 10.54 7.30 -20.50
N MET A 44 10.05 6.08 -20.29
CA MET A 44 9.23 5.70 -19.14
C MET A 44 9.94 5.97 -17.81
N ARG A 45 11.21 5.57 -17.68
CA ARG A 45 11.99 5.75 -16.46
C ARG A 45 11.99 7.22 -16.01
N GLY A 46 12.31 8.15 -16.90
CA GLY A 46 12.39 9.57 -16.56
C GLY A 46 11.03 10.17 -16.13
N VAL A 47 9.93 9.76 -16.77
CA VAL A 47 8.58 10.22 -16.42
C VAL A 47 8.18 9.69 -15.03
N ILE A 48 8.36 8.40 -14.81
CA ILE A 48 7.96 7.75 -13.54
C ILE A 48 8.77 8.28 -12.36
N LEU A 49 10.09 8.44 -12.48
CA LEU A 49 10.90 8.97 -11.38
C LEU A 49 10.51 10.41 -11.01
N ARG A 50 10.16 11.26 -11.99
CA ARG A 50 9.64 12.62 -11.70
C ARG A 50 8.27 12.55 -11.00
N TYR A 51 7.39 11.67 -11.42
CA TYR A 51 6.09 11.46 -10.77
C TYR A 51 6.26 10.98 -9.33
N GLN A 52 7.12 9.98 -9.09
CA GLN A 52 7.42 9.47 -7.74
C GLN A 52 7.98 10.58 -6.83
N ALA A 53 8.86 11.44 -7.33
CA ALA A 53 9.39 12.57 -6.56
C ALA A 53 8.28 13.58 -6.18
N ALA A 54 7.41 13.94 -7.12
CA ALA A 54 6.30 14.86 -6.87
C ALA A 54 5.25 14.25 -5.90
N ALA A 55 4.89 12.98 -6.09
CA ALA A 55 3.95 12.26 -5.23
C ALA A 55 4.52 12.08 -3.81
N SER A 56 5.83 11.83 -3.67
CA SER A 56 6.51 11.75 -2.38
C SER A 56 6.48 13.09 -1.65
N ALA A 57 6.78 14.20 -2.34
CA ALA A 57 6.68 15.54 -1.76
C ALA A 57 5.25 15.86 -1.29
N LEU A 58 4.23 15.50 -2.09
CA LEU A 58 2.83 15.66 -1.70
C LEU A 58 2.49 14.81 -0.47
N ALA A 59 2.91 13.54 -0.42
CA ALA A 59 2.65 12.65 0.70
C ALA A 59 3.28 13.17 2.01
N ILE A 60 4.51 13.71 1.96
CA ILE A 60 5.17 14.33 3.11
C ILE A 60 4.35 15.51 3.62
N ARG A 61 3.94 16.43 2.75
CA ARG A 61 3.09 17.58 3.15
C ARG A 61 1.75 17.13 3.74
N MET A 62 1.15 16.06 3.23
CA MET A 62 -0.06 15.48 3.82
C MET A 62 0.20 14.90 5.20
N LEU A 63 1.35 14.21 5.43
CA LEU A 63 1.73 13.72 6.75
C LEU A 63 1.96 14.86 7.75
N GLU A 64 2.59 15.95 7.33
CA GLU A 64 2.75 17.16 8.15
C GLU A 64 1.40 17.75 8.56
N ALA A 65 0.45 17.82 7.64
CA ALA A 65 -0.91 18.28 7.91
C ALA A 65 -1.66 17.33 8.88
N PHE A 66 -1.55 16.01 8.69
CA PHE A 66 -2.09 15.03 9.63
C PHE A 66 -1.44 15.13 11.02
N ALA A 67 -0.12 15.31 11.09
CA ALA A 67 0.58 15.50 12.36
C ALA A 67 0.02 16.72 13.12
N GLN A 68 -0.13 17.85 12.46
CA GLN A 68 -0.73 19.07 13.05
C GLN A 68 -2.18 18.84 13.49
N ALA A 69 -2.99 18.18 12.67
CA ALA A 69 -4.37 17.84 13.03
C ALA A 69 -4.46 16.90 14.25
N LEU A 70 -3.41 16.12 14.49
CA LEU A 70 -3.26 15.26 15.66
C LEU A 70 -2.61 15.98 16.87
N GLY A 71 -2.42 17.30 16.81
CA GLY A 71 -1.79 18.09 17.88
C GLY A 71 -0.29 17.83 18.04
N GLN A 72 0.38 17.35 16.98
CA GLN A 72 1.80 17.04 16.97
C GLN A 72 2.61 18.10 16.21
N ALA A 73 3.93 18.10 16.40
CA ALA A 73 4.84 18.85 15.52
C ALA A 73 4.73 18.35 14.07
N PRO A 74 4.78 19.23 13.06
CA PRO A 74 4.65 18.82 11.64
C PRO A 74 5.62 17.72 11.25
N ASN A 75 6.84 17.77 11.78
CA ASN A 75 7.93 16.86 11.47
C ASN A 75 8.01 15.60 12.36
N VAL A 76 6.97 15.28 13.14
CA VAL A 76 6.98 14.15 14.10
C VAL A 76 7.33 12.81 13.45
N PHE A 77 7.04 12.65 12.16
CA PHE A 77 7.35 11.44 11.39
C PHE A 77 8.65 11.52 10.60
N GLU A 78 9.33 12.69 10.56
CA GLU A 78 10.48 12.91 9.67
C GLU A 78 11.57 11.87 9.84
N GLN A 79 11.94 11.55 11.08
CA GLN A 79 13.03 10.60 11.37
C GLN A 79 12.75 9.16 10.94
N ILE A 80 11.51 8.77 10.70
CA ILE A 80 11.18 7.41 10.24
C ILE A 80 11.05 7.29 8.72
N TYR A 81 11.06 8.38 7.96
CA TYR A 81 11.12 8.35 6.50
C TYR A 81 12.38 9.01 5.92
N THR A 82 13.12 9.79 6.69
CA THR A 82 14.39 10.39 6.27
C THR A 82 15.55 9.41 6.52
N PRO A 83 16.61 9.34 5.66
CA PRO A 83 16.81 10.14 4.45
C PRO A 83 16.03 9.61 3.23
N GLU A 84 15.58 8.38 3.24
CA GLU A 84 14.98 7.73 2.08
C GLU A 84 13.71 6.95 2.48
N PRO A 85 12.50 7.46 2.22
CA PRO A 85 11.26 6.73 2.45
C PRO A 85 11.22 5.47 1.60
N HIS A 86 10.47 4.48 2.08
CA HIS A 86 10.05 3.39 1.23
C HIS A 86 8.76 3.77 0.51
N TYR A 87 8.70 3.58 -0.79
CA TYR A 87 7.48 3.78 -1.56
C TYR A 87 7.37 2.76 -2.70
N LEU A 88 6.15 2.56 -3.15
CA LEU A 88 5.81 1.72 -4.29
C LEU A 88 4.80 2.45 -5.15
N LEU A 89 5.09 2.59 -6.43
CA LEU A 89 4.14 3.00 -7.45
C LEU A 89 3.59 1.76 -8.14
N LYS A 90 2.29 1.70 -8.38
CA LYS A 90 1.72 0.74 -9.30
C LYS A 90 1.06 1.45 -10.48
N ILE A 91 1.14 0.87 -11.65
CA ILE A 91 0.31 1.21 -12.79
C ILE A 91 -0.60 0.01 -13.00
N ILE A 92 -1.90 0.20 -12.84
CA ILE A 92 -2.87 -0.91 -12.81
C ILE A 92 -3.90 -0.69 -13.90
N ARG A 93 -4.14 -1.75 -14.69
CA ARG A 93 -5.20 -1.84 -15.68
C ARG A 93 -6.22 -2.88 -15.23
N TYR A 94 -7.47 -2.48 -15.19
CA TYR A 94 -8.60 -3.36 -14.90
C TYR A 94 -9.37 -3.59 -16.20
N PRO A 95 -9.45 -4.83 -16.71
CA PRO A 95 -10.24 -5.15 -17.90
C PRO A 95 -11.74 -5.11 -17.61
N GLY A 96 -12.54 -4.90 -18.65
CA GLY A 96 -14.00 -4.92 -18.55
C GLY A 96 -14.57 -6.29 -18.17
N ARG A 97 -15.81 -6.30 -17.70
CA ARG A 97 -16.54 -7.51 -17.26
C ARG A 97 -16.62 -8.61 -18.31
N ASP A 98 -16.59 -8.27 -19.57
CA ASP A 98 -16.54 -9.21 -20.68
C ASP A 98 -15.28 -10.07 -20.72
N ARG A 99 -14.23 -9.67 -19.97
CA ARG A 99 -12.94 -10.36 -19.89
C ARG A 99 -12.64 -10.94 -18.50
N THR A 100 -13.58 -10.83 -17.58
CA THR A 100 -13.40 -11.29 -16.20
C THR A 100 -14.45 -12.32 -15.82
N GLN A 101 -14.14 -13.20 -14.85
CA GLN A 101 -15.08 -14.19 -14.34
C GLN A 101 -15.88 -13.67 -13.16
N THR A 102 -15.42 -12.57 -12.53
CA THR A 102 -16.06 -11.95 -11.35
C THR A 102 -15.99 -10.44 -11.45
N ASP A 103 -16.76 -9.75 -10.63
CA ASP A 103 -16.74 -8.29 -10.53
C ASP A 103 -15.57 -7.75 -9.68
N GLN A 104 -14.65 -8.61 -9.23
CA GLN A 104 -13.55 -8.22 -8.37
C GLN A 104 -12.33 -7.77 -9.17
N GLY A 105 -12.16 -6.46 -9.36
CA GLY A 105 -10.90 -5.88 -9.84
C GLY A 105 -9.80 -6.00 -8.80
N VAL A 106 -10.09 -5.56 -7.56
CA VAL A 106 -9.28 -5.80 -6.35
C VAL A 106 -10.21 -6.11 -5.17
N GLY A 107 -9.92 -7.18 -4.45
CA GLY A 107 -10.65 -7.55 -3.24
C GLY A 107 -10.51 -6.54 -2.11
N ALA A 108 -11.45 -6.59 -1.16
CA ALA A 108 -11.48 -5.70 -0.01
C ALA A 108 -10.18 -5.81 0.82
N HIS A 109 -9.51 -4.68 1.04
CA HIS A 109 -8.23 -4.59 1.76
C HIS A 109 -8.02 -3.20 2.37
N LYS A 110 -7.00 -3.10 3.23
CA LYS A 110 -6.41 -1.85 3.74
C LYS A 110 -5.03 -1.67 3.11
N ASP A 111 -4.61 -0.42 2.93
CA ASP A 111 -3.24 -0.09 2.52
C ASP A 111 -2.27 -0.22 3.69
N SER A 112 -1.10 -0.80 3.47
CA SER A 112 -0.15 -1.15 4.53
C SER A 112 0.86 -0.05 4.89
N GLY A 113 0.89 1.06 4.15
CA GLY A 113 1.83 2.18 4.35
C GLY A 113 1.33 3.27 5.29
N PHE A 114 1.93 4.47 5.17
CA PHE A 114 1.40 5.69 5.79
C PHE A 114 0.20 6.22 5.04
N LEU A 115 0.40 6.53 3.77
CA LEU A 115 -0.58 7.14 2.87
C LEU A 115 -0.49 6.51 1.49
N THR A 116 -1.62 6.46 0.81
CA THR A 116 -1.68 6.22 -0.63
C THR A 116 -2.19 7.47 -1.33
N VAL A 117 -1.43 7.95 -2.30
CA VAL A 117 -1.84 9.00 -3.23
C VAL A 117 -2.29 8.30 -4.51
N LEU A 118 -3.60 8.23 -4.72
CA LEU A 118 -4.18 7.47 -5.82
C LEU A 118 -4.66 8.42 -6.93
N LEU A 119 -4.06 8.30 -8.12
CA LEU A 119 -4.58 8.88 -9.35
C LEU A 119 -5.55 7.88 -9.99
N GLN A 120 -6.73 8.35 -10.38
CA GLN A 120 -7.72 7.61 -11.15
C GLN A 120 -7.84 8.20 -12.56
N ASP A 121 -8.17 7.37 -13.55
CA ASP A 121 -8.71 7.83 -14.81
C ASP A 121 -10.18 8.30 -14.63
N ASP A 122 -10.93 8.44 -15.71
CA ASP A 122 -12.34 8.86 -15.71
C ASP A 122 -13.32 7.70 -15.44
N GLN A 123 -12.84 6.43 -15.35
CA GLN A 123 -13.69 5.27 -15.09
C GLN A 123 -13.90 5.06 -13.61
N PRO A 124 -15.16 4.96 -13.12
CA PRO A 124 -15.47 4.62 -11.74
C PRO A 124 -15.09 3.17 -11.42
N GLY A 125 -15.16 2.80 -10.13
CA GLY A 125 -14.93 1.43 -9.68
C GLY A 125 -14.28 1.33 -8.31
N LEU A 126 -13.70 2.41 -7.77
CA LEU A 126 -13.22 2.44 -6.40
C LEU A 126 -14.41 2.56 -5.44
N GLN A 127 -14.44 1.68 -4.44
CA GLN A 127 -15.43 1.70 -3.36
C GLN A 127 -14.75 1.63 -2.00
N VAL A 128 -15.30 2.36 -1.04
CA VAL A 128 -14.81 2.42 0.35
C VAL A 128 -15.90 1.88 1.27
N GLU A 129 -15.52 1.05 2.25
CA GLU A 129 -16.44 0.55 3.27
C GLU A 129 -16.79 1.65 4.27
N HIS A 130 -18.08 1.83 4.53
CA HIS A 130 -18.60 2.73 5.54
C HIS A 130 -19.87 2.15 6.16
N ASP A 131 -19.92 2.00 7.47
CA ASP A 131 -21.06 1.49 8.24
C ASP A 131 -21.65 0.17 7.70
N GLY A 132 -20.77 -0.74 7.28
CA GLY A 132 -21.15 -2.06 6.77
C GLY A 132 -21.65 -2.06 5.32
N GLY A 133 -21.62 -0.92 4.63
CA GLY A 133 -21.94 -0.77 3.21
C GLY A 133 -20.74 -0.29 2.39
N TRP A 134 -20.94 -0.18 1.07
CA TRP A 134 -19.94 0.32 0.14
C TRP A 134 -20.36 1.67 -0.42
N ILE A 135 -19.48 2.64 -0.36
CA ILE A 135 -19.65 3.98 -0.96
C ILE A 135 -18.72 4.10 -2.15
N ASP A 136 -19.24 4.54 -3.28
CA ASP A 136 -18.42 4.84 -4.46
C ASP A 136 -17.55 6.07 -4.22
N ALA A 137 -16.29 5.99 -4.63
CA ALA A 137 -15.35 7.10 -4.72
C ALA A 137 -15.13 7.44 -6.20
N PRO A 138 -16.06 8.19 -6.83
CA PRO A 138 -15.97 8.49 -8.26
C PRO A 138 -14.74 9.33 -8.57
N PRO A 139 -14.16 9.19 -9.76
CA PRO A 139 -13.06 10.03 -10.19
C PRO A 139 -13.50 11.49 -10.30
N VAL A 140 -12.65 12.39 -9.82
CA VAL A 140 -12.82 13.85 -9.96
C VAL A 140 -11.60 14.38 -10.70
N SER A 141 -11.82 15.03 -11.83
CA SER A 141 -10.74 15.55 -12.66
C SER A 141 -9.82 16.49 -11.87
N GLY A 142 -8.51 16.33 -12.04
CA GLY A 142 -7.49 17.14 -11.37
C GLY A 142 -7.31 16.85 -9.87
N SER A 143 -7.85 15.74 -9.36
CA SER A 143 -7.74 15.36 -7.95
C SER A 143 -7.02 14.03 -7.75
N PHE A 144 -6.62 13.78 -6.49
CA PHE A 144 -6.18 12.48 -5.99
C PHE A 144 -7.12 12.01 -4.89
N VAL A 145 -7.29 10.69 -4.77
CA VAL A 145 -7.83 10.09 -3.55
C VAL A 145 -6.66 9.83 -2.59
N ILE A 146 -6.82 10.26 -1.33
CA ILE A 146 -5.83 10.03 -0.28
C ILE A 146 -6.38 8.98 0.68
N ASN A 147 -5.73 7.82 0.74
CA ASN A 147 -6.06 6.78 1.72
C ASN A 147 -5.08 6.82 2.88
N VAL A 148 -5.61 6.76 4.10
CA VAL A 148 -4.81 6.50 5.31
C VAL A 148 -4.43 5.02 5.33
N GLY A 149 -3.15 4.73 5.54
CA GLY A 149 -2.65 3.37 5.65
C GLY A 149 -2.56 2.86 7.09
N GLU A 150 -2.37 1.54 7.24
CA GLU A 150 -2.31 0.85 8.55
C GLU A 150 -1.20 1.38 9.45
N VAL A 151 -0.07 1.85 8.89
CA VAL A 151 1.03 2.44 9.68
C VAL A 151 0.62 3.76 10.34
N LEU A 152 -0.16 4.59 9.66
CA LEU A 152 -0.67 5.84 10.25
C LEU A 152 -1.82 5.57 11.23
N GLU A 153 -2.64 4.55 10.98
CA GLU A 153 -3.62 4.04 11.96
C GLU A 153 -2.89 3.60 13.24
N LEU A 154 -1.80 2.82 13.11
CA LEU A 154 -0.98 2.37 14.24
C LEU A 154 -0.37 3.55 15.00
N ALA A 155 0.27 4.48 14.29
CA ALA A 155 0.90 5.65 14.90
C ALA A 155 -0.07 6.53 15.68
N SER A 156 -1.31 6.67 15.21
CA SER A 156 -2.36 7.46 15.88
C SER A 156 -3.19 6.67 16.90
N ASN A 157 -2.78 5.44 17.24
CA ASN A 157 -3.51 4.54 18.13
C ASN A 157 -4.98 4.34 17.71
N GLY A 158 -5.24 4.28 16.40
CA GLY A 158 -6.58 4.09 15.84
C GLY A 158 -7.46 5.35 15.82
N TYR A 159 -6.91 6.55 16.07
CA TYR A 159 -7.64 7.80 15.86
C TYR A 159 -7.89 8.03 14.36
N LEU A 160 -6.85 7.99 13.54
CA LEU A 160 -6.96 7.87 12.11
C LEU A 160 -7.17 6.40 11.75
N ARG A 161 -8.02 6.13 10.78
CA ARG A 161 -8.37 4.77 10.41
C ARG A 161 -7.99 4.49 8.96
N ALA A 162 -7.32 3.37 8.74
CA ALA A 162 -7.13 2.84 7.42
C ALA A 162 -8.47 2.25 6.93
N ASN A 163 -9.03 2.84 5.89
CA ASN A 163 -10.31 2.42 5.35
C ASN A 163 -10.15 1.13 4.53
N VAL A 164 -11.09 0.20 4.74
CA VAL A 164 -11.25 -0.94 3.84
C VAL A 164 -11.80 -0.43 2.52
N HIS A 165 -11.17 -0.79 1.42
CA HIS A 165 -11.59 -0.39 0.09
C HIS A 165 -11.41 -1.54 -0.91
N ARG A 166 -12.11 -1.45 -2.04
CA ARG A 166 -12.06 -2.43 -3.12
C ARG A 166 -12.20 -1.76 -4.47
N VAL A 167 -11.91 -2.50 -5.53
CA VAL A 167 -12.17 -2.06 -6.90
C VAL A 167 -13.06 -3.09 -7.58
N ILE A 168 -14.17 -2.63 -8.14
CA ILE A 168 -15.02 -3.43 -9.01
C ILE A 168 -14.56 -3.30 -10.46
N THR A 169 -14.69 -4.37 -11.23
CA THR A 169 -14.35 -4.36 -12.66
C THR A 169 -15.25 -3.38 -13.42
N PRO A 170 -14.71 -2.63 -14.39
CA PRO A 170 -15.50 -1.71 -15.19
C PRO A 170 -16.53 -2.48 -16.07
N PRO A 171 -17.54 -1.77 -16.64
CA PRO A 171 -18.50 -2.36 -17.56
C PRO A 171 -17.84 -3.08 -18.75
N ALA A 172 -18.58 -3.97 -19.40
CA ALA A 172 -18.14 -4.64 -20.62
C ALA A 172 -17.75 -3.61 -21.70
N GLY A 173 -16.66 -3.88 -22.40
CA GLY A 173 -16.10 -3.00 -23.43
C GLY A 173 -15.35 -1.77 -22.90
N SER A 174 -15.26 -1.59 -21.58
CA SER A 174 -14.50 -0.51 -20.92
C SER A 174 -13.26 -1.05 -20.23
N GLU A 175 -12.32 -0.17 -19.96
CA GLU A 175 -11.12 -0.45 -19.15
C GLU A 175 -10.94 0.67 -18.14
N ARG A 176 -10.37 0.37 -16.99
CA ARG A 176 -10.01 1.37 -15.98
C ARG A 176 -8.51 1.36 -15.73
N LEU A 177 -7.92 2.53 -15.62
CA LEU A 177 -6.54 2.71 -15.20
C LEU A 177 -6.49 3.39 -13.84
N SER A 178 -5.55 2.96 -13.00
CA SER A 178 -5.23 3.67 -11.77
C SER A 178 -3.74 3.63 -11.47
N VAL A 179 -3.26 4.69 -10.80
CA VAL A 179 -1.85 4.81 -10.43
C VAL A 179 -1.75 5.14 -8.94
N PRO A 180 -1.84 4.14 -8.06
CA PRO A 180 -1.61 4.32 -6.64
C PRO A 180 -0.11 4.46 -6.34
N PHE A 181 0.23 5.49 -5.58
CA PHE A 181 1.55 5.71 -4.99
C PHE A 181 1.46 5.48 -3.49
N PHE A 182 2.01 4.36 -3.03
CA PHE A 182 2.04 3.96 -1.63
C PHE A 182 3.27 4.55 -0.96
N PHE A 183 3.08 5.49 -0.06
CA PHE A 183 4.16 6.12 0.71
C PHE A 183 4.27 5.48 2.09
N GLY A 184 5.47 5.11 2.48
CA GLY A 184 5.76 4.45 3.76
C GLY A 184 7.04 4.95 4.42
N ALA A 185 7.25 4.52 5.67
CA ALA A 185 8.50 4.73 6.38
C ALA A 185 9.63 3.89 5.79
N ARG A 186 10.87 4.17 6.21
CA ARG A 186 12.02 3.29 5.91
C ARG A 186 11.74 1.87 6.42
N LEU A 187 12.23 0.87 5.70
CA LEU A 187 12.00 -0.53 6.09
C LEU A 187 12.72 -0.96 7.38
N ASP A 188 13.75 -0.23 7.78
CA ASP A 188 14.48 -0.42 9.05
C ASP A 188 13.90 0.40 10.21
N ALA A 189 12.82 1.15 9.98
CA ALA A 189 12.22 1.99 11.00
C ALA A 189 11.22 1.24 11.89
N THR A 190 11.06 1.76 13.10
CA THR A 190 9.99 1.39 14.03
C THR A 190 9.00 2.54 14.14
N VAL A 191 7.72 2.23 13.96
CA VAL A 191 6.63 3.22 14.01
C VAL A 191 6.39 3.64 15.46
N PRO A 192 6.51 4.95 15.79
CA PRO A 192 6.15 5.44 17.13
C PRO A 192 4.63 5.46 17.30
N VAL A 193 4.16 5.31 18.52
CA VAL A 193 2.79 5.66 18.91
C VAL A 193 2.78 7.09 19.40
N LEU A 194 1.94 7.93 18.80
CA LEU A 194 1.82 9.34 19.14
C LEU A 194 1.07 9.52 20.48
N HIS A 195 1.54 10.46 21.29
CA HIS A 195 0.80 10.91 22.46
C HIS A 195 -0.18 12.01 22.03
N LEU A 196 -1.42 11.62 21.82
CA LEU A 196 -2.47 12.54 21.40
C LEU A 196 -2.92 13.45 22.54
N PRO A 197 -3.32 14.70 22.25
CA PRO A 197 -4.02 15.55 23.22
C PRO A 197 -5.22 14.82 23.85
N PRO A 198 -5.59 15.11 25.12
CA PRO A 198 -6.64 14.36 25.84
C PRO A 198 -7.97 14.29 25.10
N GLU A 199 -8.37 15.38 24.43
CA GLU A 199 -9.62 15.45 23.66
C GLU A 199 -9.62 14.55 22.41
N LEU A 200 -8.46 14.33 21.78
CA LEU A 200 -8.30 13.39 20.69
C LEU A 200 -8.13 11.96 21.20
N ALA A 201 -7.35 11.78 22.27
CA ALA A 201 -7.15 10.48 22.90
C ALA A 201 -8.46 9.85 23.38
N ALA A 202 -9.38 10.65 23.94
CA ALA A 202 -10.70 10.20 24.36
C ALA A 202 -11.59 9.69 23.20
N ARG A 203 -11.26 10.02 21.96
CA ARG A 203 -11.98 9.61 20.74
C ARG A 203 -11.33 8.44 20.01
N THR A 204 -10.18 7.97 20.46
CA THR A 204 -9.54 6.79 19.87
C THR A 204 -10.38 5.55 20.12
N ARG A 205 -10.48 4.70 19.12
CA ARG A 205 -11.18 3.41 19.24
C ARG A 205 -10.20 2.24 19.46
N GLY A 206 -8.91 2.56 19.57
CA GLY A 206 -7.84 1.57 19.60
C GLY A 206 -7.64 0.88 18.23
N LEU A 207 -6.69 -0.02 18.18
CA LEU A 207 -6.39 -0.79 16.97
C LEU A 207 -7.29 -2.03 16.91
N THR A 208 -7.82 -2.31 15.73
CA THR A 208 -8.47 -3.59 15.48
C THR A 208 -7.38 -4.66 15.31
N VAL A 209 -7.33 -5.60 16.24
CA VAL A 209 -6.39 -6.74 16.16
C VAL A 209 -7.01 -7.82 15.28
N ASP A 210 -6.37 -8.12 14.15
CA ASP A 210 -6.66 -9.31 13.34
C ASP A 210 -5.54 -10.34 13.58
N PRO A 211 -5.79 -11.44 14.31
CA PRO A 211 -4.77 -12.47 14.58
C PRO A 211 -4.17 -13.08 13.31
N LEU A 212 -4.95 -13.12 12.21
CA LEU A 212 -4.51 -13.60 10.90
C LEU A 212 -3.74 -12.55 10.09
N ASN A 213 -3.75 -11.28 10.55
CA ASN A 213 -3.01 -10.19 9.94
C ASN A 213 -2.47 -9.22 11.01
N PRO A 214 -1.57 -9.68 11.90
CA PRO A 214 -1.04 -8.84 12.96
C PRO A 214 -0.31 -7.63 12.38
N LEU A 215 -0.53 -6.46 12.97
CA LEU A 215 0.18 -5.23 12.61
C LEU A 215 1.36 -5.04 13.57
N PHE A 216 2.56 -4.84 13.00
CA PHE A 216 3.79 -4.66 13.76
C PHE A 216 4.26 -3.21 13.72
N HIS A 217 4.96 -2.76 14.78
CA HIS A 217 5.67 -1.49 14.76
C HIS A 217 6.91 -1.51 13.84
N ASP A 218 7.49 -2.68 13.58
CA ASP A 218 8.57 -2.87 12.62
C ASP A 218 8.03 -2.79 11.19
N VAL A 219 8.47 -1.75 10.45
CA VAL A 219 7.99 -1.45 9.09
C VAL A 219 8.39 -2.54 8.10
N GLY A 220 9.64 -3.01 8.16
CA GLY A 220 10.13 -4.04 7.25
C GLY A 220 9.41 -5.37 7.44
N ARG A 221 9.10 -5.72 8.69
CA ARG A 221 8.31 -6.91 9.01
C ARG A 221 6.89 -6.83 8.45
N ASN A 222 6.23 -5.65 8.61
CA ASN A 222 4.91 -5.44 8.01
C ASN A 222 4.94 -5.53 6.49
N HIS A 223 5.95 -4.90 5.88
CA HIS A 223 6.10 -4.91 4.43
C HIS A 223 6.32 -6.32 3.90
N MET A 224 7.24 -7.09 4.52
CA MET A 224 7.49 -8.49 4.13
C MET A 224 6.24 -9.36 4.30
N LYS A 225 5.55 -9.27 5.45
CA LYS A 225 4.28 -9.95 5.68
C LYS A 225 3.26 -9.66 4.57
N SER A 226 3.08 -8.38 4.21
CA SER A 226 2.13 -7.97 3.18
C SER A 226 2.50 -8.54 1.80
N ARG A 227 3.78 -8.55 1.45
CA ARG A 227 4.27 -9.12 0.18
C ARG A 227 4.04 -10.63 0.10
N LEU A 228 4.37 -11.37 1.14
CA LEU A 228 4.17 -12.83 1.18
C LEU A 228 2.68 -13.21 1.03
N ARG A 229 1.79 -12.43 1.61
CA ARG A 229 0.34 -12.67 1.55
C ARG A 229 -0.31 -12.27 0.23
N SER A 230 0.17 -11.19 -0.39
CA SER A 230 -0.42 -10.66 -1.63
C SER A 230 0.09 -11.35 -2.90
N HIS A 231 1.19 -12.12 -2.80
CA HIS A 231 1.82 -12.80 -3.94
C HIS A 231 2.24 -14.22 -3.53
N PRO A 232 1.27 -15.12 -3.32
CA PRO A 232 1.55 -16.46 -2.79
C PRO A 232 2.45 -17.30 -3.71
N ASP A 233 2.31 -17.19 -5.02
CA ASP A 233 3.17 -17.85 -6.02
C ASP A 233 4.63 -17.38 -5.93
N VAL A 234 4.85 -16.08 -5.76
CA VAL A 234 6.19 -15.49 -5.55
C VAL A 234 6.74 -15.93 -4.19
N ALA A 235 5.90 -15.95 -3.14
CA ALA A 235 6.30 -16.40 -1.82
C ALA A 235 6.78 -17.85 -1.84
N LEU A 236 6.04 -18.76 -2.48
CA LEU A 236 6.43 -20.16 -2.64
C LEU A 236 7.73 -20.33 -3.43
N ARG A 237 7.90 -19.56 -4.51
CA ARG A 237 9.05 -19.70 -5.41
C ARG A 237 10.34 -19.10 -4.82
N HIS A 238 10.26 -17.97 -4.11
CA HIS A 238 11.43 -17.17 -3.75
C HIS A 238 11.62 -16.95 -2.24
N HIS A 239 10.62 -17.27 -1.42
CA HIS A 239 10.58 -16.96 0.01
C HIS A 239 9.97 -18.10 0.84
N ALA A 240 9.98 -19.33 0.35
CA ALA A 240 9.43 -20.48 1.06
C ALA A 240 10.05 -20.69 2.45
N ASP A 241 11.31 -20.30 2.62
CA ASP A 241 12.05 -20.34 3.88
C ASP A 241 11.54 -19.35 4.95
N LEU A 242 10.68 -18.41 4.56
CA LEU A 242 10.07 -17.43 5.45
C LEU A 242 8.61 -17.74 5.80
N LEU A 243 8.04 -18.78 5.20
CA LEU A 243 6.66 -19.20 5.43
C LEU A 243 6.62 -20.23 6.58
N ASP A 244 5.71 -20.03 7.53
CA ASP A 244 5.33 -21.09 8.47
C ASP A 244 4.46 -22.15 7.78
N ALA A 245 4.19 -23.27 8.47
CA ALA A 245 3.44 -24.39 7.90
C ALA A 245 2.02 -23.98 7.42
N GLN A 246 1.33 -23.13 8.16
CA GLN A 246 -0.01 -22.65 7.81
C GLN A 246 0.02 -21.70 6.60
N GLN A 247 1.01 -20.81 6.54
CA GLN A 247 1.22 -19.90 5.42
C GLN A 247 1.61 -20.66 4.15
N LEU A 248 2.43 -21.71 4.29
CA LEU A 248 2.82 -22.55 3.17
C LEU A 248 1.62 -23.30 2.57
N GLU A 249 0.78 -23.90 3.40
CA GLU A 249 -0.45 -24.57 2.98
C GLU A 249 -1.42 -23.60 2.32
N ALA A 250 -1.64 -22.43 2.93
CA ALA A 250 -2.51 -21.38 2.36
C ALA A 250 -1.99 -20.86 1.02
N ALA A 251 -0.69 -20.69 0.85
CA ALA A 251 -0.08 -20.25 -0.38
C ALA A 251 -0.20 -21.31 -1.50
N GLN A 252 -0.01 -22.58 -1.16
CA GLN A 252 -0.17 -23.72 -2.09
C GLN A 252 -1.61 -23.85 -2.60
N ALA A 253 -2.60 -23.56 -1.74
CA ALA A 253 -4.01 -23.62 -2.12
C ALA A 253 -4.45 -22.47 -3.05
N GLN A 254 -3.66 -21.39 -3.15
CA GLN A 254 -3.96 -20.19 -3.96
C GLN A 254 -3.10 -20.08 -5.23
N ALA A 255 -2.04 -20.88 -5.35
CA ALA A 255 -1.14 -20.91 -6.51
C ALA A 255 -1.63 -21.84 -7.62
#